data_c9f11f88a6c173dbf653cc0f2a13d6e6
#
_entry.id   c9f11f88a6c173dbf653cc0f2a13d6e6
#
_cell.length_a   1.000
_cell.length_b   1.000
_cell.length_c   1.000
_cell.angle_alpha   90.00
_cell.angle_beta   90.00
_cell.angle_gamma   90.00
#
_symmetry.space_group_name_H-M   'P 1'
#
loop_
_entity.id
_entity.type
_entity.pdbx_description
1 polymer ?
#
loop_
_entity_poly.entity_id
_entity_poly.type
_entity_poly.pdbx_seq_one_letter_code
_entity_poly.pdbx_strand_id
1 'polypeptide(L)'
;VAALSAMIAFLVMNVTINAMLQIDGTILADGTVASDVLSGTVASVLGIQTLQMGVFGGIIVGLGVAALHNRFHKIVLPNALSFFGGSRFVPIISTIVYVGVGILLFFVWPFVQNGIYALGGLVTGTGYVGTLIFGIIKRALIPFGLHHVFYLPFWQTAVGGTMEVAGQLVQGGQNIFFAQLADPSTVHFSADATRYFSGEFIFMIFGLPGAALAMYHCAKKEKKKQAGGLLLSAALTCMLTGITEPLEFSFLFVAPLLFLVQVILAGAAYMMSLIHI
;
A
#
# COMPACT_ATOMS: atom_id res chain seq x y z
N VAL A 1 -3.38 -7.92 -24.29
CA VAL A 1 -3.93 -9.20 -23.79
C VAL A 1 -3.64 -9.36 -22.29
N ALA A 2 -2.39 -9.22 -21.83
CA ALA A 2 -2.04 -9.42 -20.41
C ALA A 2 -2.87 -8.51 -19.47
N ALA A 3 -3.00 -7.22 -19.75
CA ALA A 3 -3.80 -6.30 -18.94
C ALA A 3 -5.28 -6.71 -18.87
N LEU A 4 -5.88 -7.07 -20.01
CA LEU A 4 -7.25 -7.56 -20.04
C LEU A 4 -7.40 -8.88 -19.26
N SER A 5 -6.43 -9.80 -19.39
CA SER A 5 -6.42 -11.03 -18.61
C SER A 5 -6.33 -10.75 -17.11
N ALA A 6 -5.56 -9.73 -16.70
CA ALA A 6 -5.46 -9.33 -15.31
C ALA A 6 -6.79 -8.75 -14.78
N MET A 7 -7.49 -7.94 -15.57
CA MET A 7 -8.83 -7.45 -15.20
C MET A 7 -9.82 -8.60 -15.00
N ILE A 8 -9.86 -9.55 -15.95
CA ILE A 8 -10.72 -10.74 -15.86
C ILE A 8 -10.35 -11.56 -14.61
N ALA A 9 -9.07 -11.86 -14.42
CA ALA A 9 -8.58 -12.61 -13.28
C ALA A 9 -8.94 -11.94 -11.94
N PHE A 10 -8.80 -10.60 -11.86
CA PHE A 10 -9.16 -9.83 -10.68
C PHE A 10 -10.66 -9.94 -10.34
N LEU A 11 -11.52 -9.79 -11.35
CA LEU A 11 -12.96 -9.94 -11.17
C LEU A 11 -13.33 -11.37 -10.77
N VAL A 12 -12.79 -12.38 -11.45
CA VAL A 12 -13.04 -13.80 -11.16
C VAL A 12 -12.62 -14.13 -9.73
N MET A 13 -11.44 -13.69 -9.32
CA MET A 13 -10.94 -13.89 -7.95
C MET A 13 -11.91 -13.30 -6.91
N ASN A 14 -12.32 -12.05 -7.08
CA ASN A 14 -13.22 -11.39 -6.15
C ASN A 14 -14.63 -12.01 -6.12
N VAL A 15 -15.17 -12.39 -7.29
CA VAL A 15 -16.46 -13.11 -7.37
C VAL A 15 -16.37 -14.48 -6.70
N THR A 16 -15.27 -15.20 -6.87
CA THR A 16 -15.05 -16.48 -6.20
C THR A 16 -14.98 -16.32 -4.68
N ILE A 17 -14.25 -15.32 -4.19
CA ILE A 17 -14.20 -15.01 -2.75
C ILE A 17 -15.60 -14.62 -2.24
N ASN A 18 -16.34 -13.79 -2.98
CA ASN A 18 -17.71 -13.42 -2.62
C ASN A 18 -18.60 -14.66 -2.48
N ALA A 19 -18.56 -15.57 -3.45
CA ALA A 19 -19.33 -16.81 -3.39
C ALA A 19 -18.97 -17.67 -2.16
N MET A 20 -17.68 -17.74 -1.82
CA MET A 20 -17.22 -18.46 -0.61
C MET A 20 -17.72 -17.78 0.67
N LEU A 21 -17.69 -16.44 0.74
CA LEU A 21 -18.20 -15.67 1.88
C LEU A 21 -19.72 -15.79 2.04
N GLN A 22 -20.46 -15.96 0.95
CA GLN A 22 -21.90 -16.25 1.01
C GLN A 22 -22.18 -17.67 1.51
N ILE A 23 -21.39 -18.67 1.07
CA ILE A 23 -21.53 -20.05 1.51
C ILE A 23 -21.20 -20.16 3.01
N ASP A 24 -20.18 -19.44 3.47
CA ASP A 24 -19.76 -19.41 4.88
C ASP A 24 -20.73 -18.62 5.79
N GLY A 25 -21.63 -17.82 5.21
CA GLY A 25 -22.58 -16.98 5.97
C GLY A 25 -22.01 -15.62 6.40
N THR A 26 -20.78 -15.29 6.05
CA THR A 26 -20.17 -13.96 6.29
C THR A 26 -20.90 -12.85 5.54
N ILE A 27 -21.43 -13.16 4.36
CA ILE A 27 -22.30 -12.30 3.57
C ILE A 27 -23.70 -12.94 3.54
N LEU A 28 -24.70 -12.21 3.97
CA LEU A 28 -26.09 -12.66 4.01
C LEU A 28 -26.72 -12.66 2.60
N ALA A 29 -27.86 -13.35 2.45
CA ALA A 29 -28.56 -13.46 1.18
C ALA A 29 -29.05 -12.11 0.60
N ASP A 30 -29.20 -11.10 1.43
CA ASP A 30 -29.52 -9.72 1.04
C ASP A 30 -28.30 -8.90 0.59
N GLY A 31 -27.10 -9.50 0.63
CA GLY A 31 -25.84 -8.85 0.27
C GLY A 31 -25.21 -8.00 1.40
N THR A 32 -25.78 -8.02 2.60
CA THR A 32 -25.21 -7.34 3.77
C THR A 32 -24.16 -8.23 4.45
N VAL A 33 -23.21 -7.60 5.14
CA VAL A 33 -22.21 -8.31 5.95
C VAL A 33 -22.82 -8.66 7.29
N ALA A 34 -22.61 -9.88 7.77
CA ALA A 34 -23.13 -10.33 9.05
C ALA A 34 -22.59 -9.47 10.22
N SER A 35 -23.41 -9.23 11.22
CA SER A 35 -23.12 -8.27 12.32
C SER A 35 -22.01 -8.71 13.26
N ASP A 36 -21.64 -9.99 13.24
CA ASP A 36 -20.55 -10.58 14.02
C ASP A 36 -19.19 -10.50 13.32
N VAL A 37 -19.17 -10.06 12.05
CA VAL A 37 -17.94 -9.91 11.27
C VAL A 37 -17.23 -8.61 11.66
N LEU A 38 -15.93 -8.71 11.95
CA LEU A 38 -15.11 -7.56 12.32
C LEU A 38 -15.12 -6.50 11.21
N SER A 39 -15.40 -5.26 11.59
CA SER A 39 -15.41 -4.13 10.65
C SER A 39 -14.07 -4.03 9.91
N GLY A 40 -14.11 -3.91 8.57
CA GLY A 40 -12.94 -3.86 7.73
C GLY A 40 -12.43 -5.22 7.22
N THR A 41 -13.07 -6.34 7.60
CA THR A 41 -12.74 -7.67 7.06
C THR A 41 -13.22 -7.80 5.61
N VAL A 42 -14.39 -7.28 5.32
CA VAL A 42 -15.04 -7.27 4.00
C VAL A 42 -15.06 -5.85 3.44
N ALA A 43 -14.86 -5.72 2.15
CA ALA A 43 -14.97 -4.46 1.42
C ALA A 43 -15.68 -4.64 0.08
N SER A 44 -16.28 -3.58 -0.43
CA SER A 44 -16.88 -3.55 -1.76
C SER A 44 -15.82 -3.17 -2.79
N VAL A 45 -15.52 -4.08 -3.71
CA VAL A 45 -14.60 -3.87 -4.83
C VAL A 45 -15.41 -3.95 -6.13
N LEU A 46 -15.56 -2.83 -6.83
CA LEU A 46 -16.38 -2.74 -8.06
C LEU A 46 -17.82 -3.26 -7.86
N GLY A 47 -18.40 -3.04 -6.68
CA GLY A 47 -19.74 -3.51 -6.32
C GLY A 47 -19.80 -4.97 -5.85
N ILE A 48 -18.67 -5.69 -5.81
CA ILE A 48 -18.58 -7.06 -5.31
C ILE A 48 -18.09 -7.02 -3.86
N GLN A 49 -18.87 -7.55 -2.92
CA GLN A 49 -18.44 -7.73 -1.54
C GLN A 49 -17.39 -8.85 -1.49
N THR A 50 -16.20 -8.55 -1.00
CA THR A 50 -15.06 -9.47 -1.00
C THR A 50 -14.19 -9.22 0.23
N LEU A 51 -13.19 -10.08 0.48
CA LEU A 51 -12.21 -9.84 1.53
C LEU A 51 -11.43 -8.54 1.26
N GLN A 52 -11.21 -7.75 2.30
CA GLN A 52 -10.42 -6.52 2.21
C GLN A 52 -8.94 -6.86 2.00
N MET A 53 -8.54 -6.92 0.74
CA MET A 53 -7.15 -7.21 0.35
C MET A 53 -6.41 -5.94 -0.08
N GLY A 54 -7.12 -4.86 -0.38
CA GLY A 54 -6.51 -3.61 -0.85
C GLY A 54 -5.57 -3.83 -2.04
N VAL A 55 -4.39 -3.23 -1.97
CA VAL A 55 -3.37 -3.32 -3.02
C VAL A 55 -2.82 -4.74 -3.21
N PHE A 56 -2.86 -5.58 -2.17
CA PHE A 56 -2.34 -6.97 -2.26
C PHE A 56 -3.08 -7.80 -3.30
N GLY A 57 -4.42 -7.64 -3.40
CA GLY A 57 -5.21 -8.30 -4.44
C GLY A 57 -4.70 -7.96 -5.84
N GLY A 58 -4.42 -6.67 -6.09
CA GLY A 58 -3.85 -6.20 -7.35
C GLY A 58 -2.46 -6.77 -7.64
N ILE A 59 -1.58 -6.84 -6.64
CA ILE A 59 -0.22 -7.39 -6.76
C ILE A 59 -0.28 -8.89 -7.09
N ILE A 60 -1.09 -9.66 -6.36
CA ILE A 60 -1.26 -11.12 -6.58
C ILE A 60 -1.74 -11.37 -8.01
N VAL A 61 -2.73 -10.61 -8.47
CA VAL A 61 -3.25 -10.75 -9.82
C VAL A 61 -2.22 -10.31 -10.86
N GLY A 62 -1.58 -9.17 -10.67
CA GLY A 62 -0.60 -8.64 -11.63
C GLY A 62 0.58 -9.60 -11.85
N LEU A 63 1.18 -10.06 -10.76
CA LEU A 63 2.32 -10.99 -10.82
C LEU A 63 1.93 -12.37 -11.36
N GLY A 64 0.79 -12.91 -10.89
CA GLY A 64 0.33 -14.23 -11.34
C GLY A 64 -0.07 -14.25 -12.81
N VAL A 65 -0.80 -13.23 -13.30
CA VAL A 65 -1.14 -13.14 -14.71
C VAL A 65 0.09 -12.88 -15.58
N ALA A 66 1.06 -12.10 -15.11
CA ALA A 66 2.33 -11.93 -15.82
C ALA A 66 3.07 -13.27 -15.96
N ALA A 67 3.11 -14.09 -14.91
CA ALA A 67 3.70 -15.44 -14.95
C ALA A 67 2.94 -16.35 -15.93
N LEU A 68 1.62 -16.36 -15.87
CA LEU A 68 0.78 -17.14 -16.81
C LEU A 68 0.96 -16.68 -18.27
N HIS A 69 1.02 -15.36 -18.48
CA HIS A 69 1.28 -14.80 -19.80
C HIS A 69 2.64 -15.26 -20.34
N ASN A 70 3.71 -15.10 -19.55
CA ASN A 70 5.05 -15.51 -19.94
C ASN A 70 5.13 -17.01 -20.28
N ARG A 71 4.37 -17.84 -19.58
CA ARG A 71 4.37 -19.30 -19.77
C ARG A 71 3.54 -19.73 -20.98
N PHE A 72 2.38 -19.10 -21.22
CA PHE A 72 1.35 -19.64 -22.12
C PHE A 72 1.09 -18.81 -23.38
N HIS A 73 1.66 -17.60 -23.55
CA HIS A 73 1.38 -16.73 -24.70
C HIS A 73 1.80 -17.32 -26.06
N LYS A 74 2.64 -18.36 -26.09
CA LYS A 74 3.10 -19.06 -27.30
C LYS A 74 2.60 -20.50 -27.38
N ILE A 75 1.61 -20.90 -26.57
CA ILE A 75 1.13 -22.26 -26.55
C ILE A 75 0.51 -22.63 -27.90
N VAL A 76 0.88 -23.82 -28.41
CA VAL A 76 0.26 -24.42 -29.58
C VAL A 76 -0.69 -25.50 -29.10
N LEU A 77 -1.97 -25.36 -29.45
CA LEU A 77 -3.01 -26.34 -29.11
C LEU A 77 -3.28 -27.26 -30.28
N PRO A 78 -3.86 -28.45 -30.04
CA PRO A 78 -4.32 -29.35 -31.13
C PRO A 78 -5.22 -28.64 -32.13
N ASN A 79 -5.29 -29.14 -33.39
CA ASN A 79 -6.00 -28.49 -34.49
C ASN A 79 -7.45 -28.12 -34.16
N ALA A 80 -8.16 -28.98 -33.41
CA ALA A 80 -9.55 -28.72 -32.98
C ALA A 80 -9.67 -27.48 -32.03
N LEU A 81 -8.64 -27.10 -31.34
CA LEU A 81 -8.59 -25.99 -30.37
C LEU A 81 -7.62 -24.89 -30.79
N SER A 82 -7.07 -24.95 -32.01
CA SER A 82 -6.04 -24.04 -32.50
C SER A 82 -6.46 -22.56 -32.44
N PHE A 83 -7.75 -22.26 -32.58
CA PHE A 83 -8.31 -20.91 -32.42
C PHE A 83 -8.02 -20.28 -31.05
N PHE A 84 -7.98 -21.08 -30.00
CA PHE A 84 -7.72 -20.64 -28.62
C PHE A 84 -6.23 -20.59 -28.28
N GLY A 85 -5.33 -20.95 -29.21
CA GLY A 85 -3.90 -20.98 -29.01
C GLY A 85 -3.25 -19.61 -28.87
N GLY A 86 -1.98 -19.60 -28.48
CA GLY A 86 -1.18 -18.40 -28.34
C GLY A 86 -1.70 -17.44 -27.25
N SER A 87 -1.66 -16.16 -27.51
CA SER A 87 -2.06 -15.13 -26.55
C SER A 87 -3.55 -15.18 -26.14
N ARG A 88 -4.42 -15.79 -26.96
CA ARG A 88 -5.84 -15.98 -26.65
C ARG A 88 -6.09 -16.98 -25.53
N PHE A 89 -5.14 -17.88 -25.30
CA PHE A 89 -5.21 -18.85 -24.21
C PHE A 89 -5.01 -18.23 -22.83
N VAL A 90 -4.28 -17.11 -22.77
CA VAL A 90 -3.93 -16.46 -21.49
C VAL A 90 -5.17 -16.04 -20.68
N PRO A 91 -6.20 -15.37 -21.21
CA PRO A 91 -7.42 -15.08 -20.46
C PRO A 91 -8.11 -16.34 -19.93
N ILE A 92 -8.16 -17.40 -20.74
CA ILE A 92 -8.83 -18.65 -20.40
C ILE A 92 -8.15 -19.32 -19.21
N ILE A 93 -6.84 -19.52 -19.28
CA ILE A 93 -6.09 -20.13 -18.18
C ILE A 93 -6.08 -19.24 -16.94
N SER A 94 -6.04 -17.92 -17.10
CA SER A 94 -6.13 -16.98 -15.99
C SER A 94 -7.46 -17.11 -15.25
N THR A 95 -8.58 -17.23 -15.97
CA THR A 95 -9.90 -17.46 -15.36
C THR A 95 -9.90 -18.73 -14.50
N ILE A 96 -9.44 -19.85 -15.05
CA ILE A 96 -9.42 -21.14 -14.34
C ILE A 96 -8.53 -21.06 -13.10
N VAL A 97 -7.31 -20.54 -13.24
CA VAL A 97 -6.34 -20.44 -12.13
C VAL A 97 -6.86 -19.51 -11.06
N TYR A 98 -7.50 -18.39 -11.40
CA TYR A 98 -7.95 -17.41 -10.41
C TYR A 98 -9.26 -17.78 -9.70
N VAL A 99 -10.02 -18.73 -10.19
CA VAL A 99 -11.02 -19.44 -9.37
C VAL A 99 -10.30 -20.19 -8.22
N GLY A 100 -9.27 -20.98 -8.53
CA GLY A 100 -8.48 -21.67 -7.51
C GLY A 100 -7.77 -20.72 -6.54
N VAL A 101 -7.20 -19.62 -7.04
CA VAL A 101 -6.58 -18.58 -6.22
C VAL A 101 -7.61 -17.90 -5.30
N GLY A 102 -8.82 -17.62 -5.78
CA GLY A 102 -9.90 -17.07 -4.96
C GLY A 102 -10.29 -17.99 -3.81
N ILE A 103 -10.44 -19.27 -4.07
CA ILE A 103 -10.70 -20.29 -3.02
C ILE A 103 -9.54 -20.34 -2.02
N LEU A 104 -8.30 -20.38 -2.49
CA LEU A 104 -7.12 -20.39 -1.63
C LEU A 104 -7.06 -19.13 -0.73
N LEU A 105 -7.30 -17.95 -1.30
CA LEU A 105 -7.27 -16.70 -0.57
C LEU A 105 -8.40 -16.60 0.46
N PHE A 106 -9.55 -17.18 0.22
CA PHE A 106 -10.61 -17.27 1.23
C PHE A 106 -10.11 -17.91 2.53
N PHE A 107 -9.30 -18.95 2.45
CA PHE A 107 -8.74 -19.61 3.63
C PHE A 107 -7.48 -18.93 4.18
N VAL A 108 -6.60 -18.43 3.32
CA VAL A 108 -5.28 -17.91 3.72
C VAL A 108 -5.33 -16.45 4.13
N TRP A 109 -6.14 -15.64 3.45
CA TRP A 109 -6.16 -14.20 3.66
C TRP A 109 -6.57 -13.77 5.08
N PRO A 110 -7.52 -14.40 5.77
CA PRO A 110 -7.86 -14.04 7.15
C PRO A 110 -6.66 -14.13 8.12
N PHE A 111 -5.73 -15.06 7.91
CA PHE A 111 -4.50 -15.13 8.73
C PHE A 111 -3.58 -13.93 8.47
N VAL A 112 -3.42 -13.53 7.20
CA VAL A 112 -2.65 -12.33 6.83
C VAL A 112 -3.31 -11.09 7.42
N GLN A 113 -4.62 -10.98 7.32
CA GLN A 113 -5.41 -9.87 7.83
C GLN A 113 -5.29 -9.73 9.35
N ASN A 114 -5.40 -10.83 10.08
CA ASN A 114 -5.20 -10.86 11.53
C ASN A 114 -3.78 -10.44 11.92
N GLY A 115 -2.77 -10.85 11.15
CA GLY A 115 -1.40 -10.40 11.34
C GLY A 115 -1.24 -8.88 11.15
N ILE A 116 -1.89 -8.31 10.14
CA ILE A 116 -1.91 -6.87 9.88
C ILE A 116 -2.61 -6.13 11.03
N TYR A 117 -3.76 -6.63 11.51
CA TYR A 117 -4.47 -6.04 12.65
C TYR A 117 -3.64 -6.10 13.94
N ALA A 118 -2.92 -7.20 14.19
CA ALA A 118 -2.03 -7.33 15.34
C ALA A 118 -0.89 -6.30 15.29
N LEU A 119 -0.26 -6.09 14.12
CA LEU A 119 0.72 -5.03 13.91
C LEU A 119 0.11 -3.64 14.11
N GLY A 120 -1.10 -3.42 13.63
CA GLY A 120 -1.85 -2.19 13.86
C GLY A 120 -2.04 -1.92 15.34
N GLY A 121 -2.50 -2.90 16.10
CA GLY A 121 -2.67 -2.81 17.55
C GLY A 121 -1.38 -2.51 18.30
N LEU A 122 -0.25 -3.07 17.87
CA LEU A 122 1.08 -2.79 18.44
C LEU A 122 1.49 -1.33 18.19
N VAL A 123 1.28 -0.82 16.98
CA VAL A 123 1.61 0.57 16.63
C VAL A 123 0.69 1.56 17.35
N THR A 124 -0.62 1.30 17.40
CA THR A 124 -1.60 2.19 18.06
C THR A 124 -1.53 2.13 19.57
N GLY A 125 -1.35 0.94 20.14
CA GLY A 125 -1.35 0.71 21.59
C GLY A 125 -0.11 1.23 22.33
N THR A 126 1.01 1.49 21.64
CA THR A 126 2.26 1.97 22.23
C THR A 126 2.48 3.48 22.10
N GLY A 127 1.47 4.24 21.68
CA GLY A 127 1.50 5.71 21.64
C GLY A 127 2.63 6.25 20.76
N TYR A 128 3.46 7.14 21.31
CA TYR A 128 4.57 7.79 20.58
C TYR A 128 5.63 6.80 20.07
N VAL A 129 5.94 5.77 20.88
CA VAL A 129 6.91 4.73 20.49
C VAL A 129 6.41 3.93 19.29
N GLY A 130 5.11 3.62 19.24
CA GLY A 130 4.51 2.95 18.10
C GLY A 130 4.63 3.76 16.80
N THR A 131 4.46 5.07 16.88
CA THR A 131 4.63 5.98 15.73
C THR A 131 6.11 6.05 15.29
N LEU A 132 7.06 6.04 16.23
CA LEU A 132 8.49 5.92 15.93
C LEU A 132 8.80 4.62 15.21
N ILE A 133 8.32 3.49 15.73
CA ILE A 133 8.51 2.16 15.12
C ILE A 133 7.89 2.11 13.71
N PHE A 134 6.68 2.65 13.54
CA PHE A 134 6.02 2.75 12.24
C PHE A 134 6.88 3.50 11.22
N GLY A 135 7.41 4.67 11.59
CA GLY A 135 8.27 5.49 10.73
C GLY A 135 9.57 4.77 10.35
N ILE A 136 10.21 4.09 11.32
CA ILE A 136 11.42 3.29 11.10
C ILE A 136 11.16 2.16 10.10
N ILE A 137 10.12 1.35 10.33
CA ILE A 137 9.79 0.21 9.46
C ILE A 137 9.44 0.70 8.05
N LYS A 138 8.59 1.73 7.95
CA LYS A 138 8.20 2.30 6.65
C LYS A 138 9.43 2.72 5.84
N ARG A 139 10.38 3.42 6.44
CA ARG A 139 11.60 3.89 5.77
C ARG A 139 12.59 2.75 5.49
N ALA A 140 12.75 1.80 6.40
CA ALA A 140 13.61 0.63 6.20
C ALA A 140 13.15 -0.26 5.03
N LEU A 141 11.87 -0.23 4.69
CA LEU A 141 11.30 -1.02 3.59
C LEU A 141 11.43 -0.36 2.20
N ILE A 142 11.87 0.89 2.10
CA ILE A 142 12.04 1.61 0.82
C ILE A 142 12.98 0.89 -0.14
N PRO A 143 14.18 0.40 0.27
CA PRO A 143 15.08 -0.30 -0.64
C PRO A 143 14.49 -1.54 -1.31
N PHE A 144 13.51 -2.16 -0.63
CA PHE A 144 12.82 -3.36 -1.11
C PHE A 144 11.54 -3.04 -1.91
N GLY A 145 11.14 -1.76 -1.99
CA GLY A 145 9.87 -1.34 -2.59
C GLY A 145 8.62 -1.79 -1.81
N LEU A 146 8.79 -2.32 -0.59
CA LEU A 146 7.71 -2.89 0.23
C LEU A 146 7.04 -1.88 1.14
N HIS A 147 7.54 -0.65 1.23
CA HIS A 147 6.97 0.39 2.10
C HIS A 147 5.50 0.71 1.77
N HIS A 148 5.10 0.69 0.49
CA HIS A 148 3.70 0.85 0.10
C HIS A 148 2.80 -0.25 0.67
N VAL A 149 3.26 -1.49 0.61
CA VAL A 149 2.55 -2.65 1.15
C VAL A 149 2.36 -2.52 2.66
N PHE A 150 3.36 -1.98 3.36
CA PHE A 150 3.33 -1.80 4.80
C PHE A 150 2.38 -0.69 5.25
N TYR A 151 2.44 0.52 4.66
CA TYR A 151 1.66 1.65 5.18
C TYR A 151 0.22 1.72 4.68
N LEU A 152 -0.11 1.14 3.51
CA LEU A 152 -1.44 1.21 2.92
C LEU A 152 -2.56 0.66 3.83
N PRO A 153 -2.40 -0.45 4.57
CA PRO A 153 -3.39 -0.87 5.55
C PRO A 153 -3.73 0.20 6.58
N PHE A 154 -2.74 0.91 7.11
CA PHE A 154 -2.95 2.00 8.07
C PHE A 154 -3.65 3.21 7.43
N TRP A 155 -3.40 3.48 6.17
CA TRP A 155 -3.98 4.61 5.46
C TRP A 155 -5.42 4.35 5.00
N GLN A 156 -5.73 3.12 4.58
CA GLN A 156 -6.94 2.79 3.83
C GLN A 156 -7.92 1.85 4.55
N THR A 157 -7.52 1.24 5.65
CA THR A 157 -8.35 0.23 6.34
C THR A 157 -8.56 0.58 7.81
N ALA A 158 -9.44 -0.18 8.49
CA ALA A 158 -9.71 -0.02 9.92
C ALA A 158 -8.48 -0.16 10.83
N VAL A 159 -7.36 -0.71 10.34
CA VAL A 159 -6.07 -0.75 11.05
C VAL A 159 -5.57 0.66 11.40
N GLY A 160 -5.80 1.64 10.53
CA GLY A 160 -5.46 3.05 10.78
C GLY A 160 -6.50 3.83 11.57
N GLY A 161 -7.50 3.15 12.10
CA GLY A 161 -8.58 3.75 12.88
C GLY A 161 -9.90 3.80 12.12
N THR A 162 -10.96 4.00 12.89
CA THR A 162 -12.33 4.21 12.40
C THR A 162 -12.91 5.40 13.14
N MET A 163 -13.50 6.35 12.44
CA MET A 163 -14.06 7.57 12.99
C MET A 163 -15.33 7.96 12.24
N GLU A 164 -16.31 8.46 12.96
CA GLU A 164 -17.47 9.10 12.35
C GLU A 164 -17.15 10.56 11.99
N VAL A 165 -17.29 10.91 10.72
CA VAL A 165 -17.09 12.27 10.19
C VAL A 165 -18.29 12.65 9.34
N ALA A 166 -18.92 13.77 9.65
CA ALA A 166 -20.11 14.25 8.95
C ALA A 166 -21.25 13.20 8.86
N GLY A 167 -21.42 12.38 9.91
CA GLY A 167 -22.46 11.33 9.97
C GLY A 167 -22.14 10.06 9.17
N GLN A 168 -20.90 9.92 8.66
CA GLN A 168 -20.45 8.74 7.94
C GLN A 168 -19.28 8.06 8.68
N LEU A 169 -19.33 6.73 8.77
CA LEU A 169 -18.24 5.94 9.35
C LEU A 169 -17.11 5.80 8.33
N VAL A 170 -15.98 6.42 8.62
CA VAL A 170 -14.78 6.44 7.74
C VAL A 170 -13.67 5.61 8.38
N GLN A 171 -13.02 4.79 7.57
CA GLN A 171 -11.93 3.91 8.00
C GLN A 171 -10.62 4.29 7.32
N GLY A 172 -9.51 4.18 8.08
CA GLY A 172 -8.16 4.46 7.61
C GLY A 172 -7.70 5.88 7.85
N GLY A 173 -6.46 6.04 8.34
CA GLY A 173 -5.95 7.33 8.78
C GLY A 173 -5.99 8.41 7.70
N GLN A 174 -5.64 8.07 6.46
CA GLN A 174 -5.68 9.01 5.34
C GLN A 174 -7.11 9.37 4.93
N ASN A 175 -8.01 8.39 4.89
CA ASN A 175 -9.40 8.62 4.54
C ASN A 175 -10.10 9.49 5.58
N ILE A 176 -9.85 9.26 6.88
CA ILE A 176 -10.35 10.08 7.98
C ILE A 176 -9.86 11.52 7.83
N PHE A 177 -8.56 11.72 7.55
CA PHE A 177 -7.99 13.05 7.34
C PHE A 177 -8.67 13.79 6.18
N PHE A 178 -8.87 13.14 5.03
CA PHE A 178 -9.55 13.76 3.90
C PHE A 178 -11.02 14.04 4.16
N ALA A 179 -11.71 13.17 4.87
CA ALA A 179 -13.09 13.41 5.27
C ALA A 179 -13.18 14.63 6.21
N GLN A 180 -12.29 14.73 7.21
CA GLN A 180 -12.20 15.88 8.10
C GLN A 180 -11.80 17.17 7.37
N LEU A 181 -10.93 17.08 6.37
CA LEU A 181 -10.53 18.24 5.55
C LEU A 181 -11.70 18.77 4.71
N ALA A 182 -12.60 17.91 4.27
CA ALA A 182 -13.78 18.27 3.51
C ALA A 182 -14.95 18.77 4.39
N ASP A 183 -14.93 18.47 5.69
CA ASP A 183 -15.98 18.87 6.64
C ASP A 183 -15.69 20.24 7.26
N PRO A 184 -16.49 21.27 6.95
CA PRO A 184 -16.30 22.62 7.50
C PRO A 184 -16.47 22.70 9.03
N SER A 185 -17.06 21.70 9.67
CA SER A 185 -17.24 21.66 11.12
C SER A 185 -16.01 21.17 11.86
N THR A 186 -15.04 20.60 11.16
CA THR A 186 -13.79 20.11 11.74
C THR A 186 -12.91 21.27 12.20
N VAL A 187 -12.67 21.37 13.51
CA VAL A 187 -11.79 22.38 14.12
C VAL A 187 -10.34 21.88 14.21
N HIS A 188 -10.17 20.60 14.55
CA HIS A 188 -8.88 19.93 14.69
C HIS A 188 -8.89 18.57 14.01
N PHE A 189 -7.78 18.24 13.34
CA PHE A 189 -7.61 16.90 12.78
C PHE A 189 -7.32 15.87 13.87
N SER A 190 -7.77 14.64 13.66
CA SER A 190 -7.49 13.54 14.58
C SER A 190 -6.00 13.21 14.59
N ALA A 191 -5.36 13.37 15.76
CA ALA A 191 -3.97 12.98 15.96
C ALA A 191 -3.75 11.48 15.72
N ASP A 192 -4.70 10.64 16.10
CA ASP A 192 -4.64 9.20 15.89
C ASP A 192 -4.70 8.81 14.40
N ALA A 193 -5.45 9.52 13.59
CA ALA A 193 -5.51 9.30 12.16
C ALA A 193 -4.26 9.85 11.44
N THR A 194 -3.79 11.05 11.82
CA THR A 194 -2.68 11.73 11.14
C THR A 194 -1.30 11.19 11.51
N ARG A 195 -1.17 10.45 12.62
CA ARG A 195 0.10 9.87 13.11
C ARG A 195 0.84 9.00 12.09
N TYR A 196 0.13 8.43 11.13
CA TYR A 196 0.70 7.54 10.12
C TYR A 196 1.33 8.26 8.92
N PHE A 197 1.24 9.59 8.83
CA PHE A 197 1.80 10.36 7.70
C PHE A 197 2.31 11.76 8.07
N SER A 198 1.88 12.37 9.17
CA SER A 198 2.24 13.76 9.50
C SER A 198 3.75 13.98 9.60
N GLY A 199 4.48 13.10 10.25
CA GLY A 199 5.95 13.16 10.38
C GLY A 199 6.70 13.00 9.06
N GLU A 200 6.06 12.43 8.05
CA GLU A 200 6.64 12.27 6.72
C GLU A 200 6.85 13.62 6.02
N PHE A 201 5.92 14.54 6.16
CA PHE A 201 6.02 15.87 5.56
C PHE A 201 7.19 16.68 6.10
N ILE A 202 7.48 16.59 7.40
CA ILE A 202 8.66 17.25 8.01
C ILE A 202 9.92 16.73 7.34
N PHE A 203 10.00 15.43 7.14
CA PHE A 203 11.16 14.80 6.56
C PHE A 203 11.31 15.06 5.06
N MET A 204 10.20 15.04 4.30
CA MET A 204 10.16 15.32 2.87
C MET A 204 10.50 16.77 2.53
N ILE A 205 10.00 17.73 3.31
CA ILE A 205 10.12 19.16 3.00
C ILE A 205 11.42 19.74 3.52
N PHE A 206 11.92 19.27 4.66
CA PHE A 206 13.09 19.84 5.32
C PHE A 206 14.26 18.87 5.45
N GLY A 207 14.04 17.65 5.92
CA GLY A 207 15.11 16.70 6.23
C GLY A 207 15.88 16.25 4.98
N LEU A 208 15.19 15.74 3.97
CA LEU A 208 15.83 15.25 2.75
C LEU A 208 16.41 16.39 1.89
N PRO A 209 15.77 17.54 1.68
CA PRO A 209 16.40 18.69 1.04
C PRO A 209 17.63 19.19 1.78
N GLY A 210 17.61 19.16 3.13
CA GLY A 210 18.81 19.43 3.95
C GLY A 210 19.94 18.44 3.69
N ALA A 211 19.63 17.15 3.58
CA ALA A 211 20.61 16.12 3.20
C ALA A 211 21.16 16.36 1.78
N ALA A 212 20.30 16.74 0.81
CA ALA A 212 20.75 17.11 -0.53
C ALA A 212 21.73 18.30 -0.52
N LEU A 213 21.45 19.30 0.28
CA LEU A 213 22.33 20.45 0.47
C LEU A 213 23.67 20.04 1.07
N ALA A 214 23.68 19.18 2.08
CA ALA A 214 24.89 18.64 2.68
C ALA A 214 25.72 17.86 1.65
N MET A 215 25.09 16.97 0.87
CA MET A 215 25.76 16.23 -0.20
C MET A 215 26.35 17.17 -1.27
N TYR A 216 25.64 18.24 -1.62
CA TYR A 216 26.16 19.28 -2.52
C TYR A 216 27.43 19.94 -1.97
N HIS A 217 27.43 20.29 -0.68
CA HIS A 217 28.62 20.91 -0.04
C HIS A 217 29.81 19.98 -0.01
N CYS A 218 29.60 18.67 0.18
CA CYS A 218 30.63 17.65 0.20
C CYS A 218 31.10 17.21 -1.20
N ALA A 219 30.42 17.64 -2.28
CA ALA A 219 30.77 17.25 -3.64
C ALA A 219 32.14 17.80 -4.09
N LYS A 220 32.91 17.00 -4.82
CA LYS A 220 34.17 17.41 -5.41
C LYS A 220 33.97 18.62 -6.33
N LYS A 221 34.92 19.57 -6.31
CA LYS A 221 34.81 20.84 -7.04
C LYS A 221 34.51 20.65 -8.54
N GLU A 222 35.13 19.66 -9.18
CA GLU A 222 34.97 19.38 -10.62
C GLU A 222 33.57 18.87 -10.98
N LYS A 223 32.89 18.21 -10.04
CA LYS A 223 31.57 17.60 -10.25
C LYS A 223 30.43 18.37 -9.55
N LYS A 224 30.78 19.44 -8.80
CA LYS A 224 29.84 20.16 -7.97
C LYS A 224 28.64 20.70 -8.73
N LYS A 225 28.86 21.24 -9.96
CA LYS A 225 27.79 21.76 -10.81
C LYS A 225 26.82 20.66 -11.25
N GLN A 226 27.33 19.49 -11.66
CA GLN A 226 26.54 18.34 -12.09
C GLN A 226 25.77 17.73 -10.91
N ALA A 227 26.43 17.52 -9.78
CA ALA A 227 25.80 17.04 -8.56
C ALA A 227 24.70 17.98 -8.06
N GLY A 228 24.96 19.32 -8.11
CA GLY A 228 23.99 20.32 -7.71
C GLY A 228 22.69 20.28 -8.52
N GLY A 229 22.78 20.10 -9.84
CA GLY A 229 21.60 19.98 -10.70
C GLY A 229 20.76 18.74 -10.37
N LEU A 230 21.40 17.59 -10.19
CA LEU A 230 20.72 16.33 -9.81
C LEU A 230 20.08 16.43 -8.43
N LEU A 231 20.83 16.89 -7.43
CA LEU A 231 20.36 17.01 -6.06
C LEU A 231 19.23 18.03 -5.92
N LEU A 232 19.31 19.15 -6.64
CA LEU A 232 18.24 20.13 -6.65
C LEU A 232 16.96 19.57 -7.26
N SER A 233 17.05 18.89 -8.40
CA SER A 233 15.89 18.24 -9.03
C SER A 233 15.27 17.20 -8.11
N ALA A 234 16.08 16.35 -7.48
CA ALA A 234 15.59 15.33 -6.55
C ALA A 234 14.97 15.96 -5.28
N ALA A 235 15.55 17.04 -4.75
CA ALA A 235 15.01 17.76 -3.61
C ALA A 235 13.66 18.44 -3.93
N LEU A 236 13.54 19.08 -5.11
CA LEU A 236 12.29 19.66 -5.56
C LEU A 236 11.20 18.60 -5.77
N THR A 237 11.55 17.45 -6.36
CA THR A 237 10.64 16.31 -6.50
C THR A 237 10.14 15.86 -5.12
N CYS A 238 11.06 15.68 -4.17
CA CYS A 238 10.72 15.31 -2.80
C CYS A 238 9.75 16.31 -2.13
N MET A 239 10.04 17.61 -2.23
CA MET A 239 9.24 18.66 -1.60
C MET A 239 7.86 18.84 -2.23
N LEU A 240 7.76 18.76 -3.57
CA LEU A 240 6.54 19.08 -4.30
C LEU A 240 5.61 17.89 -4.51
N THR A 241 6.17 16.70 -4.70
CA THR A 241 5.40 15.50 -5.03
C THR A 241 5.41 14.44 -3.94
N GLY A 242 6.29 14.57 -2.93
CA GLY A 242 6.46 13.57 -1.89
C GLY A 242 7.24 12.31 -2.31
N ILE A 243 7.77 12.28 -3.54
CA ILE A 243 8.56 11.16 -4.04
C ILE A 243 10.00 11.29 -3.52
N THR A 244 10.37 10.48 -2.53
CA THR A 244 11.66 10.57 -1.82
C THR A 244 12.75 9.71 -2.41
N GLU A 245 12.38 8.68 -3.17
CA GLU A 245 13.27 7.64 -3.71
C GLU A 245 14.45 8.19 -4.53
N PRO A 246 14.29 9.19 -5.41
CA PRO A 246 15.43 9.70 -6.19
C PRO A 246 16.55 10.25 -5.31
N LEU A 247 16.19 10.85 -4.18
CA LEU A 247 17.16 11.38 -3.24
C LEU A 247 17.73 10.28 -2.35
N GLU A 248 16.89 9.40 -1.80
CA GLU A 248 17.29 8.30 -0.92
C GLU A 248 18.20 7.30 -1.63
N PHE A 249 17.86 6.92 -2.86
CA PHE A 249 18.72 6.02 -3.65
C PHE A 249 20.06 6.63 -4.04
N SER A 250 20.16 7.97 -4.08
CA SER A 250 21.46 8.62 -4.38
C SER A 250 22.51 8.31 -3.32
N PHE A 251 22.14 8.05 -2.06
CA PHE A 251 23.08 7.71 -1.00
C PHE A 251 22.92 6.31 -0.42
N LEU A 252 21.77 5.64 -0.62
CA LEU A 252 21.53 4.29 -0.12
C LEU A 252 22.61 3.30 -0.52
N PHE A 253 22.97 3.28 -1.82
CA PHE A 253 23.96 2.34 -2.35
C PHE A 253 25.41 2.78 -2.10
N VAL A 254 25.64 4.08 -1.97
CA VAL A 254 26.98 4.65 -1.78
C VAL A 254 27.37 4.69 -0.30
N ALA A 255 26.43 4.93 0.56
CA ALA A 255 26.65 5.13 2.00
C ALA A 255 25.50 4.50 2.83
N PRO A 256 25.42 3.16 2.93
CA PRO A 256 24.32 2.47 3.63
C PRO A 256 24.17 2.90 5.10
N LEU A 257 25.27 3.30 5.74
CA LEU A 257 25.23 3.81 7.12
C LEU A 257 24.44 5.13 7.21
N LEU A 258 24.56 6.01 6.22
CA LEU A 258 23.75 7.24 6.18
C LEU A 258 22.27 6.92 5.98
N PHE A 259 21.95 5.88 5.20
CA PHE A 259 20.59 5.42 5.08
C PHE A 259 20.03 4.90 6.40
N LEU A 260 20.81 4.15 7.17
CA LEU A 260 20.39 3.70 8.50
C LEU A 260 20.12 4.88 9.44
N VAL A 261 21.00 5.89 9.45
CA VAL A 261 20.78 7.13 10.22
C VAL A 261 19.51 7.84 9.79
N GLN A 262 19.28 7.94 8.48
CA GLN A 262 18.07 8.52 7.93
C GLN A 262 16.80 7.78 8.37
N VAL A 263 16.81 6.44 8.37
CA VAL A 263 15.68 5.61 8.84
C VAL A 263 15.33 5.93 10.29
N ILE A 264 16.34 6.04 11.17
CA ILE A 264 16.14 6.38 12.59
C ILE A 264 15.60 7.80 12.73
N LEU A 265 16.18 8.78 12.02
CA LEU A 265 15.73 10.17 12.06
C LEU A 265 14.32 10.34 11.51
N ALA A 266 13.93 9.58 10.49
CA ALA A 266 12.56 9.57 9.97
C ALA A 266 11.58 9.05 11.02
N GLY A 267 11.89 7.94 11.71
CA GLY A 267 11.09 7.46 12.82
C GLY A 267 10.94 8.51 13.93
N ALA A 268 12.03 9.19 14.28
CA ALA A 268 12.00 10.28 15.25
C ALA A 268 11.11 11.45 14.78
N ALA A 269 11.15 11.80 13.50
CA ALA A 269 10.28 12.84 12.92
C ALA A 269 8.79 12.47 13.03
N TYR A 270 8.43 11.20 12.80
CA TYR A 270 7.05 10.72 13.00
C TYR A 270 6.63 10.85 14.47
N MET A 271 7.48 10.43 15.40
CA MET A 271 7.21 10.53 16.84
C MET A 271 7.08 12.00 17.28
N MET A 272 8.01 12.86 16.86
CA MET A 272 8.00 14.30 17.20
C MET A 272 6.78 15.01 16.61
N SER A 273 6.38 14.67 15.39
CA SER A 273 5.16 15.20 14.80
C SER A 273 3.94 14.90 15.67
N LEU A 274 3.80 13.67 16.14
CA LEU A 274 2.70 13.29 17.03
C LEU A 274 2.71 14.01 18.37
N ILE A 275 3.90 14.32 18.92
CA ILE A 275 4.02 15.10 20.16
C ILE A 275 3.52 16.53 20.00
N HIS A 276 3.61 17.10 18.80
CA HIS A 276 3.29 18.49 18.52
C HIS A 276 1.96 18.71 17.78
N ILE A 277 1.21 17.65 17.47
CA ILE A 277 -0.16 17.73 16.99
C ILE A 277 -1.12 17.81 18.19
#